data_5f82c593bcd2039af4305f3dfc21a41e
#
_entry.id   5f82c593bcd2039af4305f3dfc21a41e
#
_cell.length_a   1.000
_cell.length_b   1.000
_cell.length_c   1.000
_cell.angle_alpha   90.00
_cell.angle_beta   90.00
_cell.angle_gamma   90.00
#
_symmetry.space_group_name_H-M   'P 1'
#
loop_
_entity.id
_entity.type
_entity.pdbx_description
1 polymer ?
#
loop_
_entity_poly.entity_id
_entity_poly.type
_entity_poly.pdbx_seq_one_letter_code
_entity_poly.pdbx_strand_id
1 'polypeptide(L)'
;MKKYTFELTTSVTLAVLLAFVLSLALPAVTHAQAGPGDQSVKGAVIKGKAPVSKNVLKVKLPRAQETTLPNGLRIILLENHKVPTFAMQMVFLSGGLSDKEDYRGLASFTASLLREGTTTRSSKDIAEQVDAIGATLSANSGLATMTSVVNTSGLVENIDQTLGLFADVIRNPAFPKEEVEKYRARTLAQLQLARSNPGFLAQEQFSRAIYGNHPGGLIIAPVASIKKLSTKDLAEFHDTYYRPNNAILAIVGDVTLKDVLPKLQKAFGDWKKADVPATKIAEAPAQSASRIFLIHRPGSVQTVLQLGTLGIQRTSPDYFNLLLANRILGGGPSARLFMNLREDKGYTYGAYSGFGGSKFRGTWVSSSQVRTEVTEGAMNEFMYELKRLRDEKVPAAELEDAKRSIVGNFALSLEQPQTLLQNIITQKLYDLPDDYWDTYPQRVSAVTAEEIQAVAKKYIDLDHLQIVAVGDASKARDVLAKFGKVEVFDTEGKPLASADGKP
;
A
#
# COMPACT_ATOMS: atom_id res chain seq x y z
N MET A 1 21.69 49.29 -45.12
CA MET A 1 21.26 48.23 -44.18
C MET A 1 22.41 47.74 -43.34
N LYS A 2 22.95 48.53 -42.40
CA LYS A 2 23.98 48.14 -41.44
C LYS A 2 24.13 49.22 -40.36
N LYS A 3 23.11 49.43 -39.52
CA LYS A 3 23.21 50.35 -38.35
C LYS A 3 22.23 50.02 -37.21
N TYR A 4 21.49 48.89 -37.24
CA TYR A 4 20.49 48.60 -36.20
C TYR A 4 20.77 47.35 -35.32
N THR A 5 21.92 46.72 -35.51
CA THR A 5 22.24 45.46 -34.78
C THR A 5 23.20 45.66 -33.58
N PHE A 6 23.64 46.85 -33.27
CA PHE A 6 24.65 47.08 -32.19
C PHE A 6 24.06 47.67 -30.90
N GLU A 7 22.85 48.25 -30.91
CA GLU A 7 22.27 48.84 -29.71
C GLU A 7 21.39 47.88 -28.87
N LEU A 8 20.94 46.76 -29.46
CA LEU A 8 20.13 45.78 -28.70
C LEU A 8 20.96 44.87 -27.80
N THR A 9 22.23 44.64 -28.12
CA THR A 9 23.09 43.72 -27.35
C THR A 9 23.63 44.38 -26.07
N THR A 10 23.84 45.68 -26.05
CA THR A 10 24.32 46.41 -24.86
C THR A 10 23.26 46.61 -23.81
N SER A 11 22.00 46.79 -24.20
CA SER A 11 20.91 46.96 -23.27
C SER A 11 20.51 45.68 -22.54
N VAL A 12 20.60 44.52 -23.22
CA VAL A 12 20.28 43.21 -22.59
C VAL A 12 21.39 42.79 -21.63
N THR A 13 22.65 43.08 -21.97
CA THR A 13 23.80 42.75 -21.09
C THR A 13 23.81 43.58 -19.82
N LEU A 14 23.40 44.85 -19.92
CA LEU A 14 23.31 45.74 -18.73
C LEU A 14 22.12 45.35 -17.82
N ALA A 15 21.00 44.91 -18.39
CA ALA A 15 19.83 44.43 -17.61
C ALA A 15 20.11 43.11 -16.89
N VAL A 16 20.88 42.21 -17.50
CA VAL A 16 21.27 40.92 -16.87
C VAL A 16 22.30 41.14 -15.78
N LEU A 17 23.26 42.10 -15.96
CA LEU A 17 24.20 42.48 -14.90
C LEU A 17 23.55 43.21 -13.74
N LEU A 18 22.54 44.05 -13.97
CA LEU A 18 21.79 44.68 -12.89
C LEU A 18 20.91 43.68 -12.10
N ALA A 19 20.33 42.70 -12.78
CA ALA A 19 19.59 41.62 -12.13
C ALA A 19 20.50 40.71 -11.26
N PHE A 20 21.75 40.51 -11.69
CA PHE A 20 22.73 39.73 -10.93
C PHE A 20 23.29 40.48 -9.71
N VAL A 21 23.40 41.81 -9.77
CA VAL A 21 23.86 42.62 -8.64
C VAL A 21 22.73 42.87 -7.62
N LEU A 22 21.45 42.91 -8.05
CA LEU A 22 20.33 43.01 -7.10
C LEU A 22 20.07 41.69 -6.36
N SER A 23 20.47 40.53 -6.92
CA SER A 23 20.34 39.24 -6.21
C SER A 23 21.38 39.04 -5.10
N LEU A 24 22.44 39.85 -5.06
CA LEU A 24 23.49 39.79 -4.02
C LEU A 24 23.23 40.73 -2.82
N ALA A 25 22.16 41.53 -2.87
CA ALA A 25 21.81 42.48 -1.80
C ALA A 25 20.60 42.10 -0.96
N LEU A 26 20.05 40.89 -1.15
CA LEU A 26 19.10 40.35 -0.20
C LEU A 26 19.86 39.88 1.05
N PRO A 27 19.51 40.36 2.27
CA PRO A 27 20.10 39.81 3.47
C PRO A 27 19.85 38.30 3.42
N ALA A 28 20.92 37.52 3.54
CA ALA A 28 20.83 36.10 3.75
C ALA A 28 19.96 35.89 5.01
N VAL A 29 18.69 35.55 4.81
CA VAL A 29 17.91 34.96 5.90
C VAL A 29 18.63 33.64 6.15
N THR A 30 19.57 33.69 7.10
CA THR A 30 20.11 32.46 7.69
C THR A 30 18.91 31.79 8.34
N HIS A 31 18.32 30.85 7.61
CA HIS A 31 17.59 29.77 8.25
C HIS A 31 18.66 29.11 9.12
N ALA A 32 18.62 29.43 10.40
CA ALA A 32 19.30 28.60 11.37
C ALA A 32 18.81 27.19 11.11
N GLN A 33 19.64 26.35 10.49
CA GLN A 33 19.42 24.92 10.51
C GLN A 33 19.48 24.57 11.98
N ALA A 34 18.31 24.34 12.58
CA ALA A 34 18.22 23.72 13.89
C ALA A 34 19.05 22.46 13.83
N GLY A 35 20.04 22.37 14.68
CA GLY A 35 20.87 21.17 14.79
C GLY A 35 19.99 19.93 15.04
N PRO A 36 20.50 18.71 14.86
CA PRO A 36 19.75 17.47 15.00
C PRO A 36 19.05 17.26 16.34
N GLY A 37 19.29 18.12 17.35
CA GLY A 37 18.66 18.05 18.69
C GLY A 37 17.42 18.93 18.88
N ASP A 38 17.09 19.84 17.95
CA ASP A 38 16.04 20.87 18.17
C ASP A 38 14.66 20.47 17.64
N GLN A 39 14.48 19.25 17.14
CA GLN A 39 13.18 18.75 16.67
C GLN A 39 12.46 17.86 17.70
N SER A 40 13.02 17.67 18.89
CA SER A 40 12.37 16.92 19.96
C SER A 40 11.28 17.76 20.61
N VAL A 41 10.11 17.17 20.85
CA VAL A 41 9.04 17.76 21.69
C VAL A 41 9.39 17.75 23.18
N LYS A 42 10.55 17.27 23.56
CA LYS A 42 11.07 17.23 24.93
C LYS A 42 11.24 18.69 25.44
N GLY A 43 10.42 19.07 26.42
CA GLY A 43 10.38 20.44 26.94
C GLY A 43 9.29 21.32 26.34
N ALA A 44 8.50 20.86 25.39
CA ALA A 44 7.32 21.59 24.90
C ALA A 44 6.30 21.78 26.03
N VAL A 45 5.95 23.03 26.32
CA VAL A 45 4.91 23.34 27.29
C VAL A 45 3.55 23.23 26.59
N ILE A 46 2.77 22.22 26.95
CA ILE A 46 1.40 22.08 26.49
C ILE A 46 0.55 23.15 27.19
N LYS A 47 0.14 24.19 26.47
CA LYS A 47 -0.67 25.31 26.97
C LYS A 47 -2.17 24.99 27.16
N GLY A 48 -2.52 23.74 27.35
CA GLY A 48 -3.90 23.27 27.59
C GLY A 48 -4.12 21.88 27.01
N LYS A 49 -5.21 21.25 27.44
CA LYS A 49 -5.67 20.00 26.83
C LYS A 49 -6.72 20.34 25.79
N ALA A 50 -6.60 19.78 24.59
CA ALA A 50 -7.69 19.82 23.62
C ALA A 50 -8.98 19.30 24.25
N PRO A 51 -10.14 19.91 24.00
CA PRO A 51 -11.42 19.40 24.51
C PRO A 51 -11.66 18.00 23.91
N VAL A 52 -11.82 17.03 24.80
CA VAL A 52 -12.01 15.62 24.42
C VAL A 52 -13.44 15.22 24.73
N SER A 53 -14.20 14.85 23.70
CA SER A 53 -15.52 14.27 23.90
C SER A 53 -15.39 12.88 24.54
N LYS A 54 -16.24 12.61 25.54
CA LYS A 54 -16.40 11.29 26.16
C LYS A 54 -17.40 10.41 25.41
N ASN A 55 -18.12 10.97 24.43
CA ASN A 55 -19.12 10.26 23.69
C ASN A 55 -18.48 9.43 22.57
N VAL A 56 -18.87 8.17 22.47
CA VAL A 56 -18.49 7.34 21.31
C VAL A 56 -19.20 7.89 20.07
N LEU A 57 -18.43 8.12 19.02
CA LEU A 57 -18.97 8.59 17.76
C LEU A 57 -20.01 7.59 17.22
N LYS A 58 -21.20 8.10 16.95
CA LYS A 58 -22.24 7.35 16.24
C LYS A 58 -22.16 7.68 14.76
N VAL A 59 -21.85 6.70 13.96
CA VAL A 59 -21.82 6.81 12.50
C VAL A 59 -22.96 5.98 11.94
N LYS A 60 -23.64 6.52 10.95
CA LYS A 60 -24.57 5.77 10.11
C LYS A 60 -24.18 6.04 8.67
N LEU A 61 -23.59 5.05 8.01
CA LEU A 61 -23.19 5.18 6.63
C LEU A 61 -24.43 5.21 5.71
N PRO A 62 -24.39 5.98 4.63
CA PRO A 62 -25.42 5.91 3.61
C PRO A 62 -25.44 4.49 3.04
N ARG A 63 -26.65 3.97 2.81
CA ARG A 63 -26.83 2.61 2.27
C ARG A 63 -26.69 2.64 0.76
N ALA A 64 -25.84 1.76 0.26
CA ALA A 64 -25.71 1.57 -1.17
C ALA A 64 -26.94 0.83 -1.73
N GLN A 65 -27.35 1.21 -2.93
CA GLN A 65 -28.33 0.46 -3.69
C GLN A 65 -27.61 -0.66 -4.44
N GLU A 66 -28.20 -1.87 -4.44
CA GLU A 66 -27.60 -3.03 -5.07
C GLU A 66 -28.54 -3.61 -6.11
N THR A 67 -28.00 -4.01 -7.25
CA THR A 67 -28.71 -4.73 -8.30
C THR A 67 -27.76 -5.66 -9.04
N THR A 68 -28.29 -6.60 -9.80
CA THR A 68 -27.48 -7.53 -10.60
C THR A 68 -28.05 -7.58 -12.01
N LEU A 69 -27.18 -7.42 -13.01
CA LEU A 69 -27.57 -7.60 -14.40
C LEU A 69 -27.84 -9.09 -14.73
N PRO A 70 -28.63 -9.40 -15.77
CA PRO A 70 -28.92 -10.79 -16.15
C PRO A 70 -27.69 -11.66 -16.43
N ASN A 71 -26.56 -11.03 -16.80
CA ASN A 71 -25.29 -11.72 -17.03
C ASN A 71 -24.47 -11.96 -15.75
N GLY A 72 -25.01 -11.58 -14.58
CA GLY A 72 -24.37 -11.81 -13.27
C GLY A 72 -23.48 -10.68 -12.77
N LEU A 73 -23.33 -9.56 -13.49
CA LEU A 73 -22.58 -8.39 -13.00
C LEU A 73 -23.33 -7.75 -11.82
N ARG A 74 -22.69 -7.77 -10.65
CA ARG A 74 -23.21 -7.12 -9.45
C ARG A 74 -22.88 -5.63 -9.49
N ILE A 75 -23.89 -4.78 -9.30
CA ILE A 75 -23.78 -3.33 -9.27
C ILE A 75 -24.09 -2.84 -7.87
N ILE A 76 -23.24 -1.99 -7.34
CA ILE A 76 -23.39 -1.34 -6.03
C ILE A 76 -23.27 0.16 -6.26
N LEU A 77 -24.29 0.92 -5.94
CA LEU A 77 -24.32 2.37 -6.16
C LEU A 77 -24.57 3.11 -4.85
N LEU A 78 -23.72 4.10 -4.59
CA LEU A 78 -23.86 5.04 -3.49
C LEU A 78 -24.08 6.45 -4.05
N GLU A 79 -25.28 7.01 -3.90
CA GLU A 79 -25.56 8.37 -4.31
C GLU A 79 -24.86 9.38 -3.41
N ASN A 80 -24.16 10.35 -4.02
CA ASN A 80 -23.49 11.44 -3.32
C ASN A 80 -23.54 12.72 -4.19
N HIS A 81 -24.50 13.58 -3.90
CA HIS A 81 -24.83 14.78 -4.69
C HIS A 81 -24.09 16.05 -4.21
N LYS A 82 -22.96 15.91 -3.48
CA LYS A 82 -22.20 17.06 -2.96
C LYS A 82 -21.47 17.84 -4.07
N VAL A 83 -20.96 17.13 -5.06
CA VAL A 83 -20.22 17.66 -6.21
C VAL A 83 -20.59 16.88 -7.46
N PRO A 84 -20.63 17.50 -8.68
CA PRO A 84 -21.07 16.87 -9.91
C PRO A 84 -20.00 15.90 -10.49
N THR A 85 -19.54 14.97 -9.66
CA THR A 85 -18.53 13.97 -10.03
C THR A 85 -19.02 12.56 -9.73
N PHE A 86 -18.41 11.60 -10.40
CA PHE A 86 -18.60 10.18 -10.09
C PHE A 86 -17.26 9.45 -10.06
N ALA A 87 -17.23 8.33 -9.36
CA ALA A 87 -16.16 7.34 -9.43
C ALA A 87 -16.78 5.95 -9.60
N MET A 88 -16.15 5.13 -10.46
CA MET A 88 -16.52 3.74 -10.69
C MET A 88 -15.30 2.85 -10.44
N GLN A 89 -15.54 1.71 -9.83
CA GLN A 89 -14.53 0.68 -9.60
C GLN A 89 -15.10 -0.68 -10.00
N MET A 90 -14.52 -1.30 -11.04
CA MET A 90 -14.77 -2.69 -11.37
C MET A 90 -13.75 -3.56 -10.64
N VAL A 91 -14.24 -4.45 -9.79
CA VAL A 91 -13.42 -5.38 -9.01
C VAL A 91 -13.67 -6.78 -9.55
N PHE A 92 -12.67 -7.39 -10.14
CA PHE A 92 -12.67 -8.80 -10.52
C PHE A 92 -12.19 -9.64 -9.35
N LEU A 93 -12.87 -10.74 -9.06
CA LEU A 93 -12.56 -11.65 -7.94
C LEU A 93 -11.40 -12.62 -8.28
N SER A 94 -10.47 -12.15 -9.09
CA SER A 94 -9.27 -12.86 -9.52
C SER A 94 -8.12 -11.86 -9.64
N GLY A 95 -6.99 -12.18 -9.06
CA GLY A 95 -5.78 -11.36 -9.04
C GLY A 95 -4.52 -12.20 -9.12
N GLY A 96 -3.39 -11.70 -8.63
CA GLY A 96 -2.11 -12.41 -8.71
C GLY A 96 -2.07 -13.78 -8.02
N LEU A 97 -2.96 -14.02 -7.05
CA LEU A 97 -3.12 -15.34 -6.44
C LEU A 97 -3.77 -16.37 -7.37
N SER A 98 -4.38 -15.93 -8.47
CA SER A 98 -4.91 -16.81 -9.52
C SER A 98 -3.84 -17.20 -10.55
N ASP A 99 -2.65 -16.60 -10.50
CA ASP A 99 -1.55 -16.91 -11.40
C ASP A 99 -1.03 -18.34 -11.15
N LYS A 100 -0.76 -19.06 -12.22
CA LYS A 100 -0.01 -20.33 -12.15
C LYS A 100 1.43 -20.02 -11.70
N GLU A 101 2.08 -20.96 -11.03
CA GLU A 101 3.42 -20.79 -10.46
C GLU A 101 4.44 -20.24 -11.48
N ASP A 102 4.51 -20.84 -12.67
CA ASP A 102 5.42 -20.42 -13.74
C ASP A 102 5.06 -19.09 -14.41
N TYR A 103 3.89 -18.52 -14.12
CA TYR A 103 3.34 -17.31 -14.72
C TYR A 103 3.04 -16.22 -13.68
N ARG A 104 3.75 -16.23 -12.55
CA ARG A 104 3.59 -15.22 -11.51
C ARG A 104 3.79 -13.81 -12.06
N GLY A 105 2.82 -12.93 -11.85
CA GLY A 105 2.76 -11.58 -12.39
C GLY A 105 1.84 -11.45 -13.61
N LEU A 106 1.22 -12.54 -14.09
CA LEU A 106 0.32 -12.52 -15.24
C LEU A 106 -0.89 -11.61 -15.01
N ALA A 107 -1.56 -11.73 -13.86
CA ALA A 107 -2.67 -10.84 -13.49
C ALA A 107 -2.25 -9.36 -13.47
N SER A 108 -1.07 -9.07 -12.93
CA SER A 108 -0.54 -7.71 -12.87
C SER A 108 -0.24 -7.14 -14.25
N PHE A 109 0.39 -7.92 -15.14
CA PHE A 109 0.65 -7.54 -16.52
C PHE A 109 -0.66 -7.34 -17.28
N THR A 110 -1.60 -8.29 -17.17
CA THR A 110 -2.91 -8.17 -17.83
C THR A 110 -3.61 -6.88 -17.42
N ALA A 111 -3.75 -6.63 -16.10
CA ALA A 111 -4.42 -5.43 -15.62
C ALA A 111 -3.73 -4.15 -16.11
N SER A 112 -2.40 -4.07 -16.00
CA SER A 112 -1.63 -2.86 -16.38
C SER A 112 -1.71 -2.56 -17.88
N LEU A 113 -1.89 -3.57 -18.70
CA LEU A 113 -1.92 -3.44 -20.17
C LEU A 113 -3.33 -3.32 -20.76
N LEU A 114 -4.41 -3.36 -19.97
CA LEU A 114 -5.79 -3.16 -20.44
C LEU A 114 -5.95 -1.85 -21.21
N ARG A 115 -5.31 -0.78 -20.77
CA ARG A 115 -5.41 0.57 -21.36
C ARG A 115 -4.35 0.86 -22.42
N GLU A 116 -3.48 -0.08 -22.72
CA GLU A 116 -2.42 0.08 -23.71
C GLU A 116 -2.86 -0.31 -25.14
N GLY A 117 -4.17 -0.39 -25.37
CA GLY A 117 -4.83 -0.58 -26.65
C GLY A 117 -6.00 -1.56 -26.56
N THR A 118 -7.06 -1.22 -27.28
CA THR A 118 -8.25 -2.05 -27.48
C THR A 118 -8.35 -2.46 -28.97
N THR A 119 -9.36 -3.23 -29.31
CA THR A 119 -9.64 -3.60 -30.71
C THR A 119 -10.00 -2.39 -31.58
N THR A 120 -10.36 -1.23 -30.97
CA THR A 120 -10.84 -0.04 -31.66
C THR A 120 -10.02 1.22 -31.38
N ARG A 121 -9.12 1.21 -30.37
CA ARG A 121 -8.35 2.37 -29.93
C ARG A 121 -6.91 2.00 -29.65
N SER A 122 -5.97 2.84 -30.06
CA SER A 122 -4.59 2.75 -29.60
C SER A 122 -4.43 3.24 -28.15
N SER A 123 -3.29 2.96 -27.52
CA SER A 123 -2.92 3.52 -26.20
C SER A 123 -2.98 5.05 -26.20
N LYS A 124 -2.50 5.68 -27.29
CA LYS A 124 -2.55 7.13 -27.47
C LYS A 124 -3.98 7.65 -27.52
N ASP A 125 -4.87 7.01 -28.34
CA ASP A 125 -6.27 7.42 -28.45
C ASP A 125 -7.00 7.35 -27.11
N ILE A 126 -6.72 6.29 -26.31
CA ILE A 126 -7.29 6.14 -24.97
C ILE A 126 -6.83 7.29 -24.07
N ALA A 127 -5.54 7.58 -24.04
CA ALA A 127 -4.98 8.65 -23.23
C ALA A 127 -5.56 10.02 -23.60
N GLU A 128 -5.56 10.37 -24.89
CA GLU A 128 -6.09 11.64 -25.39
C GLU A 128 -7.60 11.80 -25.11
N GLN A 129 -8.39 10.73 -25.27
CA GLN A 129 -9.83 10.78 -24.98
C GLN A 129 -10.12 10.92 -23.49
N VAL A 130 -9.37 10.25 -22.61
CA VAL A 130 -9.48 10.38 -21.15
C VAL A 130 -9.12 11.81 -20.70
N ASP A 131 -8.01 12.34 -21.21
CA ASP A 131 -7.55 13.69 -20.86
C ASP A 131 -8.52 14.78 -21.37
N ALA A 132 -9.06 14.62 -22.58
CA ALA A 132 -9.98 15.60 -23.19
C ALA A 132 -11.26 15.81 -22.38
N ILE A 133 -11.73 14.80 -21.64
CA ILE A 133 -12.93 14.87 -20.81
C ILE A 133 -12.63 15.05 -19.30
N GLY A 134 -11.36 15.28 -18.95
CA GLY A 134 -10.94 15.44 -17.56
C GLY A 134 -11.23 14.22 -16.67
N ALA A 135 -11.23 13.02 -17.27
CA ALA A 135 -11.48 11.78 -16.55
C ALA A 135 -10.16 11.14 -16.08
N THR A 136 -10.28 10.15 -15.22
CA THR A 136 -9.19 9.24 -14.88
C THR A 136 -9.53 7.82 -15.32
N LEU A 137 -8.53 7.04 -15.69
CA LEU A 137 -8.69 5.62 -16.00
C LEU A 137 -7.43 4.88 -15.59
N SER A 138 -7.57 3.89 -14.71
CA SER A 138 -6.44 3.09 -14.24
C SER A 138 -6.86 1.63 -14.05
N ALA A 139 -5.91 0.71 -14.20
CA ALA A 139 -6.12 -0.69 -13.93
C ALA A 139 -4.90 -1.28 -13.26
N ASN A 140 -5.10 -2.13 -12.26
CA ASN A 140 -4.03 -2.76 -11.52
C ASN A 140 -4.45 -4.11 -10.93
N SER A 141 -3.45 -4.96 -10.67
CA SER A 141 -3.58 -6.17 -9.88
C SER A 141 -2.29 -6.40 -9.11
N GLY A 142 -2.38 -6.62 -7.81
CA GLY A 142 -1.22 -6.97 -6.99
C GLY A 142 -0.85 -8.45 -7.12
N LEU A 143 0.42 -8.77 -6.92
CA LEU A 143 0.93 -10.16 -7.02
C LEU A 143 0.34 -11.09 -5.97
N ALA A 144 0.15 -10.58 -4.75
CA ALA A 144 -0.41 -11.33 -3.61
C ALA A 144 -1.88 -10.97 -3.35
N THR A 145 -2.62 -10.49 -4.35
CA THR A 145 -4.02 -10.11 -4.22
C THR A 145 -4.96 -11.13 -4.84
N MET A 146 -6.18 -11.17 -4.31
CA MET A 146 -7.28 -11.96 -4.86
C MET A 146 -8.09 -11.21 -5.92
N THR A 147 -7.77 -9.94 -6.16
CA THR A 147 -8.58 -9.08 -7.02
C THR A 147 -7.72 -8.33 -8.03
N SER A 148 -8.29 -8.12 -9.21
CA SER A 148 -7.86 -7.10 -10.16
C SER A 148 -8.88 -5.99 -10.18
N VAL A 149 -8.43 -4.74 -10.37
CA VAL A 149 -9.28 -3.57 -10.25
C VAL A 149 -9.09 -2.65 -11.44
N VAL A 150 -10.19 -2.15 -11.99
CA VAL A 150 -10.20 -1.07 -12.97
C VAL A 150 -11.00 0.10 -12.39
N ASN A 151 -10.38 1.28 -12.34
CA ASN A 151 -10.98 2.48 -11.77
C ASN A 151 -11.16 3.55 -12.83
N THR A 152 -12.24 4.31 -12.72
CA THR A 152 -12.44 5.54 -13.48
C THR A 152 -13.18 6.56 -12.63
N SER A 153 -12.92 7.84 -12.88
CA SER A 153 -13.67 8.95 -12.29
C SER A 153 -13.74 10.12 -13.27
N GLY A 154 -14.72 10.99 -13.11
CA GLY A 154 -14.88 12.15 -13.95
C GLY A 154 -16.08 13.00 -13.55
N LEU A 155 -16.40 14.00 -14.39
CA LEU A 155 -17.60 14.81 -14.26
C LEU A 155 -18.82 14.06 -14.77
N VAL A 156 -19.97 14.25 -14.13
CA VAL A 156 -21.24 13.58 -14.49
C VAL A 156 -21.67 13.90 -15.92
N GLU A 157 -21.42 15.11 -16.40
CA GLU A 157 -21.70 15.51 -17.78
C GLU A 157 -21.00 14.62 -18.83
N ASN A 158 -19.83 14.04 -18.48
CA ASN A 158 -19.02 13.20 -19.36
C ASN A 158 -19.19 11.68 -19.07
N ILE A 159 -20.21 11.30 -18.28
CA ILE A 159 -20.37 9.91 -17.82
C ILE A 159 -20.51 8.91 -18.97
N ASP A 160 -21.21 9.28 -20.05
CA ASP A 160 -21.42 8.38 -21.20
C ASP A 160 -20.12 8.10 -21.96
N GLN A 161 -19.29 9.13 -22.15
CA GLN A 161 -17.96 8.99 -22.79
C GLN A 161 -17.01 8.20 -21.89
N THR A 162 -16.97 8.54 -20.62
CA THR A 162 -16.12 7.84 -19.61
C THR A 162 -16.52 6.37 -19.50
N LEU A 163 -17.82 6.07 -19.44
CA LEU A 163 -18.31 4.70 -19.40
C LEU A 163 -17.99 3.92 -20.68
N GLY A 164 -18.05 4.58 -21.85
CA GLY A 164 -17.64 3.98 -23.12
C GLY A 164 -16.18 3.56 -23.14
N LEU A 165 -15.27 4.42 -22.65
CA LEU A 165 -13.84 4.12 -22.53
C LEU A 165 -13.59 3.02 -21.49
N PHE A 166 -14.24 3.13 -20.34
CA PHE A 166 -14.13 2.15 -19.25
C PHE A 166 -14.58 0.75 -19.69
N ALA A 167 -15.73 0.66 -20.38
CA ALA A 167 -16.22 -0.62 -20.89
C ALA A 167 -15.33 -1.20 -21.98
N ASP A 168 -14.78 -0.35 -22.87
CA ASP A 168 -13.92 -0.81 -23.96
C ASP A 168 -12.60 -1.41 -23.46
N VAL A 169 -11.92 -0.74 -22.53
CA VAL A 169 -10.67 -1.26 -21.97
C VAL A 169 -10.89 -2.52 -21.13
N ILE A 170 -12.05 -2.67 -20.50
CA ILE A 170 -12.38 -3.86 -19.72
C ILE A 170 -12.73 -5.04 -20.63
N ARG A 171 -13.46 -4.82 -21.73
CA ARG A 171 -14.06 -5.87 -22.53
C ARG A 171 -13.25 -6.27 -23.76
N ASN A 172 -12.52 -5.33 -24.33
CA ASN A 172 -11.92 -5.46 -25.66
C ASN A 172 -10.41 -5.16 -25.71
N PRO A 173 -9.60 -5.46 -24.67
CA PRO A 173 -8.16 -5.18 -24.74
C PRO A 173 -7.52 -5.98 -25.86
N ALA A 174 -6.61 -5.35 -26.61
CA ALA A 174 -5.91 -6.00 -27.73
C ALA A 174 -4.53 -6.56 -27.35
N PHE A 175 -3.95 -6.11 -26.24
CA PHE A 175 -2.61 -6.45 -25.77
C PHE A 175 -1.56 -6.38 -26.91
N PRO A 176 -1.34 -5.21 -27.55
CA PRO A 176 -0.42 -5.08 -28.66
C PRO A 176 0.99 -5.56 -28.25
N LYS A 177 1.60 -6.38 -29.10
CA LYS A 177 2.92 -6.98 -28.79
C LYS A 177 3.98 -5.92 -28.44
N GLU A 178 3.98 -4.80 -29.13
CA GLU A 178 4.91 -3.69 -28.86
C GLU A 178 4.73 -3.14 -27.44
N GLU A 179 3.49 -2.93 -26.99
CA GLU A 179 3.19 -2.41 -25.65
C GLU A 179 3.54 -3.45 -24.56
N VAL A 180 3.32 -4.74 -24.83
CA VAL A 180 3.76 -5.82 -23.94
C VAL A 180 5.29 -5.81 -23.77
N GLU A 181 6.05 -5.65 -24.85
CA GLU A 181 7.51 -5.60 -24.77
C GLU A 181 8.02 -4.32 -24.08
N LYS A 182 7.42 -3.16 -24.35
CA LYS A 182 7.72 -1.91 -23.63
C LYS A 182 7.46 -2.04 -22.12
N TYR A 183 6.30 -2.61 -21.75
CA TYR A 183 5.96 -2.82 -20.35
C TYR A 183 6.92 -3.80 -19.66
N ARG A 184 7.28 -4.89 -20.34
CA ARG A 184 8.27 -5.87 -19.88
C ARG A 184 9.62 -5.21 -19.60
N ALA A 185 10.15 -4.46 -20.58
CA ALA A 185 11.43 -3.77 -20.46
C ALA A 185 11.43 -2.79 -19.28
N ARG A 186 10.36 -1.99 -19.14
CA ARG A 186 10.16 -1.06 -18.03
C ARG A 186 10.12 -1.80 -16.70
N THR A 187 9.38 -2.90 -16.59
CA THR A 187 9.26 -3.69 -15.37
C THR A 187 10.59 -4.29 -14.93
N LEU A 188 11.39 -4.81 -15.87
CA LEU A 188 12.73 -5.33 -15.59
C LEU A 188 13.69 -4.22 -15.13
N ALA A 189 13.64 -3.04 -15.74
CA ALA A 189 14.44 -1.88 -15.33
C ALA A 189 14.03 -1.38 -13.93
N GLN A 190 12.73 -1.31 -13.65
CA GLN A 190 12.22 -0.93 -12.33
C GLN A 190 12.65 -1.93 -11.25
N LEU A 191 12.72 -3.22 -11.56
CA LEU A 191 13.23 -4.22 -10.64
C LEU A 191 14.71 -3.98 -10.30
N GLN A 192 15.55 -3.70 -11.29
CA GLN A 192 16.96 -3.38 -11.03
C GLN A 192 17.09 -2.15 -10.13
N LEU A 193 16.30 -1.11 -10.39
CA LEU A 193 16.28 0.09 -9.55
C LEU A 193 15.79 -0.24 -8.12
N ALA A 194 14.73 -1.04 -7.97
CA ALA A 194 14.20 -1.43 -6.67
C ALA A 194 15.25 -2.14 -5.80
N ARG A 195 16.12 -2.98 -6.40
CA ARG A 195 17.22 -3.65 -5.69
C ARG A 195 18.29 -2.70 -5.15
N SER A 196 18.36 -1.46 -5.61
CA SER A 196 19.20 -0.43 -5.01
C SER A 196 18.63 0.14 -3.69
N ASN A 197 17.33 -0.09 -3.42
CA ASN A 197 16.64 0.41 -2.24
C ASN A 197 16.73 -0.60 -1.07
N PRO A 198 17.37 -0.25 0.05
CA PRO A 198 17.50 -1.18 1.18
C PRO A 198 16.14 -1.55 1.81
N GLY A 199 15.15 -0.66 1.79
CA GLY A 199 13.80 -0.96 2.27
C GLY A 199 13.11 -2.03 1.43
N PHE A 200 13.28 -1.99 0.10
CA PHE A 200 12.78 -3.03 -0.80
C PHE A 200 13.43 -4.40 -0.51
N LEU A 201 14.75 -4.44 -0.35
CA LEU A 201 15.48 -5.68 -0.01
C LEU A 201 15.01 -6.26 1.32
N ALA A 202 14.79 -5.39 2.32
CA ALA A 202 14.26 -5.82 3.62
C ALA A 202 12.86 -6.41 3.48
N GLN A 203 11.97 -5.76 2.76
CA GLN A 203 10.61 -6.25 2.53
C GLN A 203 10.58 -7.57 1.75
N GLU A 204 11.39 -7.71 0.70
CA GLU A 204 11.49 -8.95 -0.08
C GLU A 204 11.97 -10.12 0.78
N GLN A 205 13.04 -9.92 1.55
CA GLN A 205 13.56 -10.96 2.42
C GLN A 205 12.62 -11.29 3.58
N PHE A 206 11.99 -10.28 4.17
CA PHE A 206 10.98 -10.47 5.23
C PHE A 206 9.79 -11.28 4.71
N SER A 207 9.27 -10.92 3.55
CA SER A 207 8.17 -11.65 2.93
C SER A 207 8.54 -13.10 2.62
N ARG A 208 9.76 -13.35 2.13
CA ARG A 208 10.30 -14.69 1.91
C ARG A 208 10.45 -15.47 3.22
N ALA A 209 10.93 -14.83 4.29
CA ALA A 209 11.09 -15.44 5.61
C ALA A 209 9.74 -15.87 6.21
N ILE A 210 8.69 -15.07 6.03
CA ILE A 210 7.35 -15.35 6.56
C ILE A 210 6.60 -16.39 5.69
N TYR A 211 6.63 -16.24 4.37
CA TYR A 211 5.76 -16.99 3.48
C TYR A 211 6.44 -18.14 2.75
N GLY A 212 7.79 -18.21 2.73
CA GLY A 212 8.50 -19.19 1.92
C GLY A 212 8.06 -19.14 0.46
N ASN A 213 7.57 -20.25 -0.06
CA ASN A 213 7.05 -20.37 -1.43
C ASN A 213 5.55 -20.03 -1.56
N HIS A 214 4.88 -19.65 -0.48
CA HIS A 214 3.47 -19.30 -0.55
C HIS A 214 3.28 -18.03 -1.41
N PRO A 215 2.32 -18.00 -2.34
CA PRO A 215 2.14 -16.89 -3.29
C PRO A 215 1.79 -15.56 -2.63
N GLY A 216 1.26 -15.58 -1.41
CA GLY A 216 1.03 -14.39 -0.58
C GLY A 216 2.30 -13.61 -0.19
N GLY A 217 3.48 -14.23 -0.36
CA GLY A 217 4.78 -13.60 -0.11
C GLY A 217 5.42 -12.92 -1.31
N LEU A 218 4.77 -12.91 -2.46
CA LEU A 218 5.34 -12.30 -3.66
C LEU A 218 5.15 -10.78 -3.64
N ILE A 219 6.25 -10.06 -3.54
CA ILE A 219 6.26 -8.59 -3.69
C ILE A 219 6.75 -8.16 -5.08
N ILE A 220 7.38 -9.07 -5.81
CA ILE A 220 7.80 -8.88 -7.19
C ILE A 220 7.67 -10.20 -7.97
N ALA A 221 7.30 -10.09 -9.25
CA ALA A 221 7.23 -11.25 -10.13
C ALA A 221 8.65 -11.76 -10.46
N PRO A 222 8.87 -13.09 -10.49
CA PRO A 222 10.16 -13.65 -10.88
C PRO A 222 10.57 -13.21 -12.28
N VAL A 223 11.84 -12.86 -12.48
CA VAL A 223 12.38 -12.42 -13.78
C VAL A 223 12.10 -13.45 -14.88
N ALA A 224 12.19 -14.75 -14.56
CA ALA A 224 11.89 -15.82 -15.50
C ALA A 224 10.44 -15.77 -15.97
N SER A 225 9.48 -15.56 -15.04
CA SER A 225 8.05 -15.39 -15.37
C SER A 225 7.84 -14.15 -16.24
N ILE A 226 8.39 -12.99 -15.83
CA ILE A 226 8.26 -11.74 -16.60
C ILE A 226 8.73 -11.90 -18.05
N LYS A 227 9.86 -12.60 -18.28
CA LYS A 227 10.40 -12.83 -19.61
C LYS A 227 9.55 -13.79 -20.45
N LYS A 228 8.79 -14.69 -19.81
CA LYS A 228 7.97 -15.71 -20.47
C LYS A 228 6.60 -15.19 -20.89
N LEU A 229 6.01 -14.22 -20.17
CA LEU A 229 4.67 -13.72 -20.45
C LEU A 229 4.53 -13.22 -21.90
N SER A 230 3.48 -13.63 -22.58
CA SER A 230 3.17 -13.26 -23.96
C SER A 230 1.78 -12.62 -24.08
N THR A 231 1.52 -11.97 -25.20
CA THR A 231 0.18 -11.45 -25.55
C THR A 231 -0.89 -12.54 -25.44
N LYS A 232 -0.57 -13.78 -25.84
CA LYS A 232 -1.49 -14.92 -25.75
C LYS A 232 -1.83 -15.22 -24.29
N ASP A 233 -0.84 -15.25 -23.40
CA ASP A 233 -1.07 -15.55 -21.97
C ASP A 233 -1.95 -14.46 -21.32
N LEU A 234 -1.74 -13.18 -21.68
CA LEU A 234 -2.56 -12.08 -21.20
C LEU A 234 -4.01 -12.20 -21.69
N ALA A 235 -4.20 -12.50 -22.97
CA ALA A 235 -5.53 -12.68 -23.56
C ALA A 235 -6.26 -13.88 -22.91
N GLU A 236 -5.59 -15.02 -22.71
CA GLU A 236 -6.16 -16.18 -22.03
C GLU A 236 -6.55 -15.89 -20.58
N PHE A 237 -5.70 -15.14 -19.84
CA PHE A 237 -6.02 -14.70 -18.47
C PHE A 237 -7.24 -13.78 -18.46
N HIS A 238 -7.26 -12.79 -19.36
CA HIS A 238 -8.39 -11.88 -19.50
C HIS A 238 -9.67 -12.66 -19.84
N ASP A 239 -9.63 -13.51 -20.85
CA ASP A 239 -10.78 -14.31 -21.27
C ASP A 239 -11.29 -15.26 -20.20
N THR A 240 -10.44 -15.72 -19.30
CA THR A 240 -10.82 -16.60 -18.19
C THR A 240 -11.46 -15.85 -17.04
N TYR A 241 -10.85 -14.74 -16.61
CA TYR A 241 -11.16 -14.11 -15.33
C TYR A 241 -11.93 -12.80 -15.41
N TYR A 242 -11.86 -12.07 -16.54
CA TYR A 242 -12.60 -10.81 -16.71
C TYR A 242 -14.00 -11.13 -17.25
N ARG A 243 -14.86 -11.59 -16.34
CA ARG A 243 -16.24 -12.00 -16.62
C ARG A 243 -17.23 -11.23 -15.75
N PRO A 244 -18.43 -10.93 -16.25
CA PRO A 244 -19.43 -10.14 -15.50
C PRO A 244 -19.85 -10.85 -14.20
N ASN A 245 -20.00 -12.17 -14.22
CA ASN A 245 -20.34 -12.98 -13.05
C ASN A 245 -19.17 -13.21 -12.08
N ASN A 246 -17.98 -12.71 -12.40
CA ASN A 246 -16.79 -12.69 -11.54
C ASN A 246 -16.43 -11.24 -11.12
N ALA A 247 -17.37 -10.30 -11.27
CA ALA A 247 -17.10 -8.88 -11.07
C ALA A 247 -18.14 -8.20 -10.19
N ILE A 248 -17.68 -7.16 -9.50
CA ILE A 248 -18.50 -6.19 -8.76
C ILE A 248 -18.18 -4.82 -9.34
N LEU A 249 -19.19 -4.12 -9.85
CA LEU A 249 -19.09 -2.73 -10.24
C LEU A 249 -19.64 -1.84 -9.13
N ALA A 250 -18.76 -1.13 -8.45
CA ALA A 250 -19.12 -0.18 -7.43
C ALA A 250 -19.05 1.24 -7.97
N ILE A 251 -20.05 2.07 -7.65
CA ILE A 251 -20.23 3.43 -8.16
C ILE A 251 -20.56 4.36 -6.99
N VAL A 252 -19.92 5.52 -6.95
CA VAL A 252 -20.25 6.59 -6.00
C VAL A 252 -20.23 7.92 -6.74
N GLY A 253 -21.16 8.82 -6.44
CA GLY A 253 -21.17 10.17 -7.00
C GLY A 253 -22.56 10.75 -7.22
N ASP A 254 -22.61 11.84 -7.97
CA ASP A 254 -23.83 12.57 -8.32
C ASP A 254 -24.60 11.87 -9.45
N VAL A 255 -25.00 10.64 -9.18
CA VAL A 255 -25.73 9.76 -10.10
C VAL A 255 -26.79 8.97 -9.34
N THR A 256 -27.94 8.71 -9.98
CA THR A 256 -28.98 7.83 -9.43
C THR A 256 -28.93 6.46 -10.10
N LEU A 257 -29.41 5.43 -9.41
CA LEU A 257 -29.50 4.09 -10.00
C LEU A 257 -30.42 4.09 -11.24
N LYS A 258 -31.51 4.86 -11.20
CA LYS A 258 -32.45 5.01 -12.31
C LYS A 258 -31.77 5.51 -13.58
N ASP A 259 -30.88 6.49 -13.45
CA ASP A 259 -30.22 7.14 -14.59
C ASP A 259 -29.04 6.35 -15.12
N VAL A 260 -28.28 5.71 -14.22
CA VAL A 260 -27.05 5.00 -14.62
C VAL A 260 -27.30 3.56 -15.07
N LEU A 261 -28.33 2.89 -14.54
CA LEU A 261 -28.60 1.49 -14.85
C LEU A 261 -28.83 1.20 -16.35
N PRO A 262 -29.61 2.00 -17.10
CA PRO A 262 -29.76 1.82 -18.55
C PRO A 262 -28.41 1.98 -19.30
N LYS A 263 -27.55 2.90 -18.86
CA LYS A 263 -26.22 3.11 -19.43
C LYS A 263 -25.31 1.89 -19.17
N LEU A 264 -25.36 1.34 -17.96
CA LEU A 264 -24.64 0.12 -17.59
C LEU A 264 -25.14 -1.12 -18.35
N GLN A 265 -26.45 -1.24 -18.54
CA GLN A 265 -27.04 -2.28 -19.38
C GLN A 265 -26.57 -2.19 -20.84
N LYS A 266 -26.49 -0.97 -21.40
CA LYS A 266 -25.94 -0.75 -22.74
C LYS A 266 -24.46 -1.12 -22.83
N ALA A 267 -23.66 -0.79 -21.81
CA ALA A 267 -22.20 -0.99 -21.79
C ALA A 267 -21.79 -2.43 -21.50
N PHE A 268 -22.53 -3.14 -20.64
CA PHE A 268 -22.14 -4.43 -20.10
C PHE A 268 -23.20 -5.53 -20.24
N GLY A 269 -24.42 -5.23 -20.69
CA GLY A 269 -25.54 -6.19 -20.69
C GLY A 269 -25.34 -7.41 -21.60
N ASP A 270 -24.65 -7.22 -22.72
CA ASP A 270 -24.30 -8.25 -23.69
C ASP A 270 -22.97 -8.97 -23.37
N TRP A 271 -22.26 -8.57 -22.30
CA TRP A 271 -21.02 -9.19 -21.87
C TRP A 271 -21.28 -10.61 -21.34
N LYS A 272 -20.65 -11.59 -21.97
CA LYS A 272 -20.97 -13.00 -21.74
C LYS A 272 -20.38 -13.51 -20.42
N LYS A 273 -21.23 -14.10 -19.58
CA LYS A 273 -20.81 -14.87 -18.41
C LYS A 273 -20.15 -16.17 -18.83
N ALA A 274 -19.26 -16.67 -17.99
CA ALA A 274 -18.62 -17.97 -18.17
C ALA A 274 -18.27 -18.58 -16.79
N ASP A 275 -17.92 -19.86 -16.75
CA ASP A 275 -17.38 -20.48 -15.56
C ASP A 275 -15.99 -19.93 -15.29
N VAL A 276 -15.76 -19.47 -14.06
CA VAL A 276 -14.48 -18.91 -13.62
C VAL A 276 -13.86 -19.85 -12.58
N PRO A 277 -12.62 -20.30 -12.80
CA PRO A 277 -11.92 -21.16 -11.84
C PRO A 277 -11.78 -20.47 -10.47
N ALA A 278 -12.15 -21.18 -9.40
CA ALA A 278 -11.96 -20.68 -8.06
C ALA A 278 -10.47 -20.64 -7.68
N THR A 279 -10.01 -19.49 -7.16
CA THR A 279 -8.66 -19.36 -6.65
C THR A 279 -8.54 -20.08 -5.31
N LYS A 280 -7.76 -21.15 -5.27
CA LYS A 280 -7.42 -21.88 -4.04
C LYS A 280 -6.19 -21.25 -3.40
N ILE A 281 -6.31 -20.81 -2.15
CA ILE A 281 -5.21 -20.22 -1.38
C ILE A 281 -4.83 -21.25 -0.31
N ALA A 282 -3.56 -21.67 -0.32
CA ALA A 282 -3.02 -22.51 0.74
C ALA A 282 -2.88 -21.70 2.05
N GLU A 283 -2.76 -22.37 3.18
CA GLU A 283 -2.39 -21.72 4.42
C GLU A 283 -0.92 -21.28 4.36
N ALA A 284 -0.63 -20.11 4.94
CA ALA A 284 0.73 -19.63 5.07
C ALA A 284 1.52 -20.51 6.06
N PRO A 285 2.79 -20.85 5.77
CA PRO A 285 3.56 -21.76 6.61
C PRO A 285 3.83 -21.15 7.98
N ALA A 286 3.74 -21.95 9.03
CA ALA A 286 4.15 -21.57 10.37
C ALA A 286 5.67 -21.45 10.44
N GLN A 287 6.18 -20.44 11.16
CA GLN A 287 7.60 -20.33 11.47
C GLN A 287 7.97 -21.30 12.58
N SER A 288 9.13 -21.96 12.44
CA SER A 288 9.59 -22.96 13.41
C SER A 288 10.50 -22.40 14.50
N ALA A 289 11.10 -21.22 14.29
CA ALA A 289 11.98 -20.53 15.23
C ALA A 289 12.21 -19.08 14.82
N SER A 290 12.74 -18.29 15.73
CA SER A 290 13.26 -16.96 15.43
C SER A 290 14.53 -17.06 14.56
N ARG A 291 14.61 -16.22 13.53
CA ARG A 291 15.75 -16.17 12.58
C ARG A 291 16.13 -14.72 12.28
N ILE A 292 17.44 -14.52 12.02
CA ILE A 292 17.98 -13.21 11.65
C ILE A 292 18.63 -13.31 10.28
N PHE A 293 18.11 -12.52 9.33
CA PHE A 293 18.58 -12.42 7.94
C PHE A 293 19.27 -11.08 7.76
N LEU A 294 20.56 -11.09 7.42
CA LEU A 294 21.33 -9.88 7.14
C LEU A 294 21.65 -9.79 5.64
N ILE A 295 21.07 -8.85 4.94
CA ILE A 295 21.42 -8.56 3.55
C ILE A 295 22.62 -7.62 3.56
N HIS A 296 23.75 -8.13 3.04
CA HIS A 296 24.99 -7.37 2.97
C HIS A 296 24.93 -6.30 1.89
N ARG A 297 25.10 -5.05 2.32
CA ARG A 297 25.22 -3.90 1.45
C ARG A 297 26.44 -3.06 1.89
N PRO A 298 27.61 -3.31 1.25
CA PRO A 298 28.87 -2.69 1.66
C PRO A 298 28.80 -1.17 1.71
N GLY A 299 29.44 -0.56 2.71
CA GLY A 299 29.52 0.89 2.84
C GLY A 299 28.22 1.57 3.28
N SER A 300 27.16 0.83 3.62
CA SER A 300 25.94 1.43 4.14
C SER A 300 26.21 2.14 5.48
N VAL A 301 25.79 3.39 5.56
CA VAL A 301 25.84 4.19 6.80
C VAL A 301 24.58 4.04 7.66
N GLN A 302 23.58 3.37 7.14
CA GLN A 302 22.34 3.05 7.83
C GLN A 302 22.03 1.56 7.72
N THR A 303 21.31 1.05 8.72
CA THR A 303 20.76 -0.30 8.77
C THR A 303 19.24 -0.19 8.74
N VAL A 304 18.59 -0.84 7.75
CA VAL A 304 17.13 -1.05 7.77
C VAL A 304 16.85 -2.28 8.63
N LEU A 305 15.90 -2.17 9.54
CA LEU A 305 15.44 -3.26 10.40
C LEU A 305 13.96 -3.53 10.15
N GLN A 306 13.59 -4.80 9.97
CA GLN A 306 12.21 -5.28 9.97
C GLN A 306 12.10 -6.49 10.90
N LEU A 307 11.16 -6.44 11.83
CA LEU A 307 10.91 -7.49 12.82
C LEU A 307 9.43 -7.84 12.80
N GLY A 308 9.09 -9.09 12.64
CA GLY A 308 7.67 -9.46 12.62
C GLY A 308 7.40 -10.96 12.55
N THR A 309 6.13 -11.28 12.53
CA THR A 309 5.58 -12.64 12.51
C THR A 309 4.43 -12.75 11.55
N LEU A 310 3.93 -13.96 11.36
CA LEU A 310 2.66 -14.21 10.68
C LEU A 310 1.51 -13.64 11.52
N GLY A 311 0.71 -12.78 10.90
CA GLY A 311 -0.42 -12.08 11.51
C GLY A 311 -1.74 -12.87 11.39
N ILE A 312 -2.80 -12.17 10.99
CA ILE A 312 -4.20 -12.66 10.98
C ILE A 312 -4.83 -12.59 9.59
N GLN A 313 -5.93 -13.30 9.42
CA GLN A 313 -6.87 -13.06 8.31
C GLN A 313 -7.72 -11.83 8.60
N ARG A 314 -8.25 -11.18 7.55
CA ARG A 314 -9.10 -9.98 7.68
C ARG A 314 -10.37 -10.22 8.50
N THR A 315 -10.90 -11.44 8.46
CA THR A 315 -12.13 -11.85 9.16
C THR A 315 -11.88 -12.39 10.57
N SER A 316 -10.64 -12.35 11.07
CA SER A 316 -10.32 -12.80 12.41
C SER A 316 -11.10 -12.05 13.48
N PRO A 317 -11.64 -12.72 14.52
CA PRO A 317 -12.26 -12.07 15.66
C PRO A 317 -11.29 -11.15 16.42
N ASP A 318 -9.99 -11.41 16.35
CA ASP A 318 -8.93 -10.61 17.00
C ASP A 318 -8.61 -9.31 16.27
N TYR A 319 -9.29 -9.01 15.15
CA TYR A 319 -8.93 -7.88 14.28
C TYR A 319 -8.90 -6.53 15.00
N PHE A 320 -9.94 -6.20 15.78
CA PHE A 320 -10.02 -4.91 16.49
C PHE A 320 -9.02 -4.82 17.63
N ASN A 321 -8.78 -5.93 18.32
CA ASN A 321 -7.80 -6.01 19.41
C ASN A 321 -6.39 -5.78 18.86
N LEU A 322 -6.04 -6.44 17.73
CA LEU A 322 -4.74 -6.26 17.09
C LEU A 322 -4.60 -4.87 16.44
N LEU A 323 -5.69 -4.29 15.93
CA LEU A 323 -5.70 -2.93 15.40
C LEU A 323 -5.27 -1.91 16.47
N LEU A 324 -5.83 -2.02 17.68
CA LEU A 324 -5.46 -1.17 18.81
C LEU A 324 -4.07 -1.47 19.35
N ALA A 325 -3.70 -2.74 19.49
CA ALA A 325 -2.34 -3.14 19.87
C ALA A 325 -1.30 -2.51 18.92
N ASN A 326 -1.53 -2.59 17.62
CA ASN A 326 -0.66 -1.99 16.62
C ASN A 326 -0.66 -0.46 16.68
N ARG A 327 -1.82 0.18 16.91
CA ARG A 327 -1.91 1.65 17.06
C ARG A 327 -1.04 2.16 18.21
N ILE A 328 -1.04 1.44 19.33
CA ILE A 328 -0.24 1.75 20.50
C ILE A 328 1.26 1.52 20.23
N LEU A 329 1.60 0.40 19.61
CA LEU A 329 3.00 0.01 19.41
C LEU A 329 3.72 0.91 18.41
N GLY A 330 3.17 1.08 17.21
CA GLY A 330 3.88 1.79 16.13
C GLY A 330 2.95 2.35 15.04
N GLY A 331 1.65 2.50 15.31
CA GLY A 331 0.67 2.96 14.32
C GLY A 331 0.66 4.47 14.07
N GLY A 332 1.68 5.21 14.47
CA GLY A 332 1.82 6.64 14.20
C GLY A 332 2.84 7.35 15.10
N PRO A 333 3.00 8.68 14.95
CA PRO A 333 4.02 9.45 15.64
C PRO A 333 3.89 9.50 17.18
N SER A 334 2.71 9.25 17.72
CA SER A 334 2.48 9.18 19.17
C SER A 334 2.62 7.76 19.74
N ALA A 335 2.98 6.77 18.91
CA ALA A 335 3.11 5.39 19.32
C ALA A 335 4.45 5.11 19.98
N ARG A 336 4.53 4.03 20.76
CA ARG A 336 5.70 3.68 21.60
C ARG A 336 7.00 3.60 20.82
N LEU A 337 7.02 2.91 19.66
CA LEU A 337 8.24 2.78 18.84
C LEU A 337 8.75 4.12 18.34
N PHE A 338 7.83 4.99 17.88
CA PHE A 338 8.24 6.30 17.40
C PHE A 338 8.75 7.19 18.53
N MET A 339 8.03 7.27 19.65
CA MET A 339 8.42 8.07 20.81
C MET A 339 9.73 7.60 21.39
N ASN A 340 9.96 6.28 21.50
CA ASN A 340 11.19 5.71 22.03
C ASN A 340 12.38 5.94 21.08
N LEU A 341 12.32 5.37 19.85
CA LEU A 341 13.50 5.34 18.98
C LEU A 341 13.81 6.70 18.33
N ARG A 342 12.80 7.54 18.08
CA ARG A 342 13.00 8.87 17.48
C ARG A 342 13.15 9.94 18.53
N GLU A 343 12.11 10.13 19.37
CA GLU A 343 12.03 11.31 20.25
C GLU A 343 12.99 11.18 21.46
N ASP A 344 13.05 10.00 22.11
CA ASP A 344 13.89 9.80 23.29
C ASP A 344 15.34 9.45 22.93
N LYS A 345 15.56 8.58 21.95
CA LYS A 345 16.89 8.05 21.62
C LYS A 345 17.55 8.72 20.42
N GLY A 346 16.81 9.35 19.52
CA GLY A 346 17.35 9.99 18.32
C GLY A 346 18.04 9.01 17.36
N TYR A 347 17.65 7.74 17.34
CA TYR A 347 18.28 6.71 16.51
C TYR A 347 17.83 6.75 15.05
N THR A 348 16.66 7.27 14.79
CA THR A 348 15.96 7.23 13.49
C THR A 348 15.09 8.45 13.26
N TYR A 349 14.65 8.66 12.02
CA TYR A 349 13.56 9.60 11.66
C TYR A 349 12.17 9.02 11.92
N GLY A 350 12.05 7.71 12.17
CA GLY A 350 10.79 7.08 12.51
C GLY A 350 10.90 5.57 12.67
N ALA A 351 10.11 5.04 13.60
CA ALA A 351 9.93 3.62 13.82
C ALA A 351 8.44 3.33 13.92
N TYR A 352 7.97 2.38 13.15
CA TYR A 352 6.55 2.11 12.98
C TYR A 352 6.25 0.61 13.04
N SER A 353 4.99 0.28 13.26
CA SER A 353 4.48 -1.06 13.07
C SER A 353 3.20 -1.07 12.25
N GLY A 354 2.94 -2.17 11.59
CA GLY A 354 1.75 -2.40 10.79
C GLY A 354 1.34 -3.86 10.79
N PHE A 355 0.07 -4.12 10.51
CA PHE A 355 -0.39 -5.47 10.22
C PHE A 355 -1.31 -5.47 9.02
N GLY A 356 -1.30 -6.55 8.29
CA GLY A 356 -2.18 -6.81 7.16
C GLY A 356 -2.96 -8.10 7.37
N GLY A 357 -4.05 -8.22 6.62
CA GLY A 357 -4.84 -9.44 6.54
C GLY A 357 -5.67 -9.43 5.27
N SER A 358 -5.72 -10.57 4.62
CA SER A 358 -6.59 -10.83 3.47
C SER A 358 -7.45 -12.05 3.76
N LYS A 359 -7.86 -12.81 2.76
CA LYS A 359 -8.48 -14.14 2.97
C LYS A 359 -7.47 -15.19 3.45
N PHE A 360 -6.17 -14.91 3.41
CA PHE A 360 -5.12 -15.67 4.09
C PHE A 360 -4.47 -14.79 5.19
N ARG A 361 -3.68 -15.41 6.06
CA ARG A 361 -2.99 -14.70 7.13
C ARG A 361 -1.97 -13.73 6.56
N GLY A 362 -2.10 -12.46 6.90
CA GLY A 362 -1.14 -11.42 6.60
C GLY A 362 0.06 -11.44 7.54
N THR A 363 0.82 -10.36 7.59
CA THR A 363 1.95 -10.21 8.51
C THR A 363 1.63 -9.14 9.55
N TRP A 364 2.28 -9.26 10.72
CA TRP A 364 2.52 -8.15 11.61
C TRP A 364 4.01 -7.82 11.56
N VAL A 365 4.37 -6.55 11.39
CA VAL A 365 5.76 -6.13 11.21
C VAL A 365 6.04 -4.78 11.85
N SER A 366 7.16 -4.66 12.55
CA SER A 366 7.76 -3.40 12.99
C SER A 366 8.98 -3.08 12.14
N SER A 367 9.20 -1.80 11.82
CA SER A 367 10.31 -1.39 10.96
C SER A 367 10.88 -0.03 11.31
N SER A 368 12.17 0.13 11.06
CA SER A 368 12.88 1.41 11.13
C SER A 368 14.12 1.39 10.25
N GLN A 369 14.63 2.57 9.93
CA GLN A 369 15.93 2.77 9.33
C GLN A 369 16.77 3.61 10.29
N VAL A 370 17.84 3.04 10.83
CA VAL A 370 18.68 3.63 11.87
C VAL A 370 20.10 3.86 11.38
N ARG A 371 20.86 4.75 12.01
CA ARG A 371 22.31 4.82 11.74
C ARG A 371 22.97 3.51 12.13
N THR A 372 23.97 3.06 11.37
CA THR A 372 24.59 1.73 11.58
C THR A 372 25.22 1.59 12.98
N GLU A 373 25.82 2.66 13.52
CA GLU A 373 26.44 2.64 14.85
C GLU A 373 25.45 2.45 16.02
N VAL A 374 24.15 2.73 15.81
CA VAL A 374 23.12 2.56 16.84
C VAL A 374 22.24 1.32 16.62
N THR A 375 22.63 0.43 15.70
CA THR A 375 21.85 -0.79 15.37
C THR A 375 21.58 -1.64 16.62
N GLU A 376 22.55 -1.84 17.50
CA GLU A 376 22.37 -2.58 18.76
C GLU A 376 21.35 -1.91 19.69
N GLY A 377 21.50 -0.60 19.90
CA GLY A 377 20.58 0.17 20.71
C GLY A 377 19.15 0.10 20.17
N ALA A 378 18.99 0.26 18.85
CA ALA A 378 17.68 0.18 18.21
C ALA A 378 17.05 -1.22 18.34
N MET A 379 17.82 -2.28 18.18
CA MET A 379 17.33 -3.66 18.38
C MET A 379 16.88 -3.88 19.83
N ASN A 380 17.64 -3.40 20.81
CA ASN A 380 17.26 -3.47 22.23
C ASN A 380 15.94 -2.75 22.49
N GLU A 381 15.76 -1.56 21.93
CA GLU A 381 14.52 -0.78 22.11
C GLU A 381 13.32 -1.42 21.38
N PHE A 382 13.52 -1.99 20.20
CA PHE A 382 12.48 -2.80 19.56
C PHE A 382 12.06 -3.97 20.46
N MET A 383 13.01 -4.76 20.93
CA MET A 383 12.71 -5.90 21.80
C MET A 383 12.08 -5.48 23.13
N TYR A 384 12.46 -4.33 23.66
CA TYR A 384 11.88 -3.74 24.87
C TYR A 384 10.39 -3.42 24.65
N GLU A 385 10.05 -2.66 23.60
CA GLU A 385 8.67 -2.25 23.37
C GLU A 385 7.76 -3.43 22.95
N LEU A 386 8.29 -4.42 22.23
CA LEU A 386 7.57 -5.66 21.93
C LEU A 386 7.23 -6.44 23.20
N LYS A 387 8.21 -6.64 24.09
CA LYS A 387 8.03 -7.30 25.39
C LYS A 387 7.07 -6.52 26.26
N ARG A 388 7.22 -5.21 26.33
CA ARG A 388 6.36 -4.32 27.12
C ARG A 388 4.90 -4.42 26.70
N LEU A 389 4.61 -4.39 25.39
CA LEU A 389 3.22 -4.54 24.90
C LEU A 389 2.65 -5.92 25.22
N ARG A 390 3.48 -6.97 25.18
CA ARG A 390 3.09 -8.35 25.47
C ARG A 390 2.89 -8.60 26.97
N ASP A 391 3.80 -8.12 27.79
CA ASP A 391 3.91 -8.56 29.20
C ASP A 391 3.21 -7.58 30.17
N GLU A 392 3.01 -6.32 29.77
CA GLU A 392 2.39 -5.29 30.59
C GLU A 392 1.00 -4.90 30.05
N LYS A 393 0.08 -4.56 30.96
CA LYS A 393 -1.20 -3.96 30.57
C LYS A 393 -0.97 -2.53 30.08
N VAL A 394 -1.66 -2.20 28.99
CA VAL A 394 -1.65 -0.84 28.45
C VAL A 394 -2.32 0.11 29.47
N PRO A 395 -1.68 1.25 29.81
CA PRO A 395 -2.29 2.27 30.66
C PRO A 395 -3.61 2.79 30.07
N ALA A 396 -4.60 3.04 30.92
CA ALA A 396 -5.93 3.47 30.50
C ALA A 396 -5.90 4.73 29.64
N ALA A 397 -5.05 5.70 29.95
CA ALA A 397 -4.95 6.93 29.18
C ALA A 397 -4.41 6.66 27.75
N GLU A 398 -3.40 5.82 27.61
CA GLU A 398 -2.81 5.44 26.32
C GLU A 398 -3.82 4.68 25.45
N LEU A 399 -4.60 3.75 26.07
CA LEU A 399 -5.66 3.02 25.40
C LEU A 399 -6.75 3.97 24.87
N GLU A 400 -7.21 4.90 25.70
CA GLU A 400 -8.23 5.86 25.31
C GLU A 400 -7.75 6.81 24.20
N ASP A 401 -6.47 7.21 24.20
CA ASP A 401 -5.88 8.01 23.12
C ASP A 401 -5.81 7.23 21.81
N ALA A 402 -5.45 5.95 21.86
CA ALA A 402 -5.43 5.06 20.70
C ALA A 402 -6.84 4.87 20.10
N LYS A 403 -7.84 4.60 20.94
CA LYS A 403 -9.26 4.48 20.52
C LYS A 403 -9.75 5.74 19.83
N ARG A 404 -9.54 6.91 20.45
CA ARG A 404 -9.92 8.21 19.88
C ARG A 404 -9.26 8.46 18.53
N SER A 405 -7.98 8.14 18.44
CA SER A 405 -7.24 8.31 17.18
C SER A 405 -7.81 7.45 16.05
N ILE A 406 -8.11 6.18 16.31
CA ILE A 406 -8.69 5.27 15.31
C ILE A 406 -10.07 5.75 14.89
N VAL A 407 -10.94 6.04 15.86
CA VAL A 407 -12.33 6.48 15.60
C VAL A 407 -12.35 7.83 14.88
N GLY A 408 -11.48 8.77 15.28
CA GLY A 408 -11.37 10.08 14.64
C GLY A 408 -10.90 9.99 13.19
N ASN A 409 -9.85 9.21 12.93
CA ASN A 409 -9.35 9.00 11.57
C ASN A 409 -10.39 8.29 10.70
N PHE A 410 -11.12 7.32 11.24
CA PHE A 410 -12.24 6.67 10.54
C PHE A 410 -13.30 7.71 10.14
N ALA A 411 -13.73 8.56 11.08
CA ALA A 411 -14.73 9.59 10.81
C ALA A 411 -14.29 10.55 9.70
N LEU A 412 -13.05 11.06 9.78
CA LEU A 412 -12.50 11.96 8.77
C LEU A 412 -12.39 11.28 7.39
N SER A 413 -12.06 9.99 7.37
CA SER A 413 -11.95 9.25 6.10
C SER A 413 -13.28 9.08 5.37
N LEU A 414 -14.41 9.12 6.08
CA LEU A 414 -15.76 8.99 5.49
C LEU A 414 -16.21 10.20 4.67
N GLU A 415 -15.50 11.31 4.75
CA GLU A 415 -15.76 12.48 3.88
C GLU A 415 -15.38 12.21 2.42
N GLN A 416 -14.50 11.25 2.18
CA GLN A 416 -14.02 10.91 0.84
C GLN A 416 -14.91 9.84 0.20
N PRO A 417 -15.55 10.13 -0.96
CA PRO A 417 -16.41 9.17 -1.66
C PRO A 417 -15.71 7.84 -1.99
N GLN A 418 -14.42 7.90 -2.36
CA GLN A 418 -13.62 6.71 -2.65
C GLN A 418 -13.44 5.81 -1.43
N THR A 419 -13.33 6.38 -0.23
CA THR A 419 -13.25 5.59 1.02
C THR A 419 -14.57 4.89 1.31
N LEU A 420 -15.70 5.56 1.12
CA LEU A 420 -17.02 4.94 1.25
C LEU A 420 -17.16 3.76 0.29
N LEU A 421 -16.76 3.94 -0.97
CA LEU A 421 -16.77 2.89 -1.98
C LEU A 421 -15.89 1.70 -1.57
N GLN A 422 -14.66 1.98 -1.13
CA GLN A 422 -13.72 0.96 -0.66
C GLN A 422 -14.24 0.19 0.56
N ASN A 423 -14.92 0.87 1.49
CA ASN A 423 -15.55 0.23 2.65
C ASN A 423 -16.66 -0.74 2.21
N ILE A 424 -17.51 -0.34 1.27
CA ILE A 424 -18.58 -1.20 0.73
C ILE A 424 -17.97 -2.41 0.00
N ILE A 425 -16.96 -2.19 -0.84
CA ILE A 425 -16.26 -3.28 -1.54
C ILE A 425 -15.62 -4.23 -0.52
N THR A 426 -14.94 -3.71 0.50
CA THR A 426 -14.33 -4.52 1.56
C THR A 426 -15.37 -5.37 2.27
N GLN A 427 -16.54 -4.79 2.59
CA GLN A 427 -17.64 -5.51 3.21
C GLN A 427 -18.09 -6.69 2.36
N LYS A 428 -18.24 -6.49 1.04
CA LYS A 428 -18.67 -7.55 0.12
C LYS A 428 -17.59 -8.60 -0.18
N LEU A 429 -16.32 -8.20 -0.23
CA LEU A 429 -15.19 -9.12 -0.49
C LEU A 429 -14.95 -10.09 0.67
N TYR A 430 -15.19 -9.63 1.89
CA TYR A 430 -14.93 -10.40 3.12
C TYR A 430 -16.20 -10.88 3.82
N ASP A 431 -17.36 -10.72 3.19
CA ASP A 431 -18.68 -11.12 3.73
C ASP A 431 -18.90 -10.58 5.16
N LEU A 432 -18.48 -9.30 5.38
CA LEU A 432 -18.66 -8.65 6.66
C LEU A 432 -20.14 -8.28 6.87
N PRO A 433 -20.64 -8.22 8.14
CA PRO A 433 -22.02 -7.83 8.45
C PRO A 433 -22.41 -6.49 7.82
N ASP A 434 -23.70 -6.32 7.51
CA ASP A 434 -24.20 -5.09 6.86
C ASP A 434 -24.04 -3.83 7.74
N ASP A 435 -23.99 -4.00 9.05
CA ASP A 435 -23.75 -2.94 10.03
C ASP A 435 -22.28 -2.79 10.46
N TYR A 436 -21.36 -3.48 9.77
CA TYR A 436 -19.95 -3.55 10.19
C TYR A 436 -19.34 -2.16 10.38
N TRP A 437 -19.54 -1.27 9.42
CA TRP A 437 -18.98 0.08 9.49
C TRP A 437 -19.77 1.02 10.39
N ASP A 438 -21.08 0.81 10.57
CA ASP A 438 -21.90 1.56 11.53
C ASP A 438 -21.48 1.27 12.97
N THR A 439 -21.11 0.02 13.24
CA THR A 439 -20.69 -0.46 14.57
C THR A 439 -19.17 -0.38 14.78
N TYR A 440 -18.41 0.06 13.77
CA TYR A 440 -16.95 0.14 13.85
C TYR A 440 -16.44 0.99 15.03
N PRO A 441 -16.96 2.22 15.29
CA PRO A 441 -16.54 3.02 16.44
C PRO A 441 -16.82 2.34 17.77
N GLN A 442 -17.96 1.67 17.90
CA GLN A 442 -18.35 0.94 19.11
C GLN A 442 -17.44 -0.28 19.35
N ARG A 443 -17.14 -1.05 18.29
CA ARG A 443 -16.22 -2.20 18.37
C ARG A 443 -14.82 -1.76 18.80
N VAL A 444 -14.29 -0.68 18.23
CA VAL A 444 -13.00 -0.10 18.65
C VAL A 444 -13.04 0.35 20.10
N SER A 445 -14.12 1.04 20.52
CA SER A 445 -14.26 1.58 21.88
C SER A 445 -14.44 0.49 22.94
N ALA A 446 -14.98 -0.67 22.58
CA ALA A 446 -15.24 -1.78 23.50
C ALA A 446 -13.98 -2.55 23.90
N VAL A 447 -12.89 -2.47 23.11
CA VAL A 447 -11.66 -3.24 23.39
C VAL A 447 -11.04 -2.85 24.73
N THR A 448 -10.63 -3.84 25.49
CA THR A 448 -10.02 -3.69 26.82
C THR A 448 -8.49 -3.82 26.77
N ALA A 449 -7.82 -3.39 27.84
CA ALA A 449 -6.37 -3.56 27.99
C ALA A 449 -5.96 -5.04 28.09
N GLU A 450 -6.82 -5.86 28.67
CA GLU A 450 -6.67 -7.31 28.78
C GLU A 450 -6.69 -7.99 27.41
N GLU A 451 -7.64 -7.61 26.56
CA GLU A 451 -7.75 -8.13 25.18
C GLU A 451 -6.55 -7.72 24.33
N ILE A 452 -6.03 -6.48 24.49
CA ILE A 452 -4.81 -6.04 23.82
C ILE A 452 -3.63 -6.89 24.25
N GLN A 453 -3.45 -7.12 25.54
CA GLN A 453 -2.38 -7.95 26.07
C GLN A 453 -2.50 -9.40 25.57
N ALA A 454 -3.72 -9.93 25.51
CA ALA A 454 -3.98 -11.29 25.03
C ALA A 454 -3.55 -11.45 23.55
N VAL A 455 -3.94 -10.50 22.67
CA VAL A 455 -3.52 -10.56 21.26
C VAL A 455 -2.06 -10.27 21.07
N ALA A 456 -1.44 -9.40 21.90
CA ALA A 456 0.00 -9.18 21.89
C ALA A 456 0.76 -10.47 22.23
N LYS A 457 0.34 -11.20 23.27
CA LYS A 457 0.92 -12.52 23.60
C LYS A 457 0.74 -13.54 22.49
N LYS A 458 -0.37 -13.50 21.76
CA LYS A 458 -0.69 -14.46 20.72
C LYS A 458 0.06 -14.20 19.40
N TYR A 459 0.27 -12.93 19.03
CA TYR A 459 0.78 -12.54 17.72
C TYR A 459 2.16 -11.88 17.74
N ILE A 460 2.63 -11.35 18.89
CA ILE A 460 4.01 -10.91 19.08
C ILE A 460 4.79 -12.07 19.70
N ASP A 461 4.98 -13.09 18.88
CA ASP A 461 5.68 -14.31 19.29
C ASP A 461 7.19 -14.13 19.06
N LEU A 462 7.91 -13.87 20.14
CA LEU A 462 9.35 -13.58 20.09
C LEU A 462 10.18 -14.81 19.76
N ASP A 463 9.68 -16.02 20.05
CA ASP A 463 10.37 -17.28 19.77
C ASP A 463 10.32 -17.64 18.28
N HIS A 464 9.38 -17.06 17.54
CA HIS A 464 9.21 -17.24 16.10
C HIS A 464 9.40 -15.95 15.30
N LEU A 465 10.00 -14.91 15.92
CA LEU A 465 10.21 -13.61 15.31
C LEU A 465 11.16 -13.68 14.11
N GLN A 466 10.74 -13.21 12.95
CA GLN A 466 11.60 -13.08 11.79
C GLN A 466 12.19 -11.67 11.75
N ILE A 467 13.51 -11.59 11.79
CA ILE A 467 14.26 -10.33 11.84
C ILE A 467 15.04 -10.21 10.54
N VAL A 468 14.85 -9.12 9.83
CA VAL A 468 15.60 -8.79 8.62
C VAL A 468 16.33 -7.49 8.83
N ALA A 469 17.62 -7.51 8.56
CA ALA A 469 18.48 -6.32 8.53
C ALA A 469 19.08 -6.14 7.14
N VAL A 470 19.16 -4.90 6.66
CA VAL A 470 19.87 -4.55 5.42
C VAL A 470 20.89 -3.48 5.74
N GLY A 471 22.18 -3.80 5.59
CA GLY A 471 23.26 -2.88 5.94
C GLY A 471 24.65 -3.47 5.66
N ASP A 472 25.66 -2.81 6.17
CA ASP A 472 27.05 -3.29 6.07
C ASP A 472 27.30 -4.44 7.05
N ALA A 473 27.42 -5.67 6.53
CA ALA A 473 27.60 -6.85 7.37
C ALA A 473 28.88 -6.81 8.20
N SER A 474 29.93 -6.13 7.73
CA SER A 474 31.17 -5.97 8.50
C SER A 474 30.98 -5.18 9.81
N LYS A 475 29.89 -4.42 9.91
CA LYS A 475 29.55 -3.59 11.09
C LYS A 475 28.35 -4.13 11.86
N ALA A 476 27.37 -4.72 11.17
CA ALA A 476 26.08 -5.08 11.77
C ALA A 476 26.02 -6.54 12.24
N ARG A 477 26.82 -7.46 11.67
CA ARG A 477 26.73 -8.90 11.95
C ARG A 477 26.92 -9.25 13.41
N ASP A 478 28.03 -8.80 13.99
CA ASP A 478 28.38 -9.17 15.39
C ASP A 478 27.41 -8.55 16.40
N VAL A 479 26.87 -7.37 16.06
CA VAL A 479 25.84 -6.71 16.84
C VAL A 479 24.54 -7.52 16.80
N LEU A 480 24.10 -7.95 15.61
CA LEU A 480 22.89 -8.74 15.41
C LEU A 480 23.03 -10.15 16.01
N ALA A 481 24.24 -10.71 16.03
CA ALA A 481 24.54 -12.03 16.63
C ALA A 481 24.20 -12.10 18.12
N LYS A 482 24.12 -10.98 18.82
CA LYS A 482 23.67 -10.91 20.22
C LYS A 482 22.20 -11.26 20.41
N PHE A 483 21.41 -11.17 19.34
CA PHE A 483 19.96 -11.44 19.34
C PHE A 483 19.61 -12.80 18.74
N GLY A 484 20.56 -13.53 18.16
CA GLY A 484 20.34 -14.84 17.58
C GLY A 484 21.33 -15.20 16.47
N LYS A 485 21.12 -16.35 15.85
CA LYS A 485 21.94 -16.80 14.71
C LYS A 485 21.68 -15.92 13.49
N VAL A 486 22.74 -15.31 12.95
CA VAL A 486 22.67 -14.43 11.76
C VAL A 486 23.04 -15.23 10.51
N GLU A 487 22.16 -15.19 9.52
CA GLU A 487 22.37 -15.71 8.17
C GLU A 487 22.60 -14.53 7.23
N VAL A 488 23.73 -14.54 6.48
CA VAL A 488 24.12 -13.40 5.61
C VAL A 488 23.81 -13.73 4.16
N PHE A 489 23.27 -12.73 3.45
CA PHE A 489 22.86 -12.82 2.04
C PHE A 489 23.41 -11.64 1.25
N ASP A 490 23.56 -11.82 -0.07
CA ASP A 490 23.78 -10.71 -1.00
C ASP A 490 22.47 -9.98 -1.34
N THR A 491 22.54 -8.92 -2.14
CA THR A 491 21.38 -8.15 -2.61
C THR A 491 20.46 -8.92 -3.58
N GLU A 492 20.91 -10.07 -4.08
CA GLU A 492 20.11 -10.99 -4.90
C GLU A 492 19.39 -12.05 -4.05
N GLY A 493 19.64 -12.06 -2.73
CA GLY A 493 19.09 -13.03 -1.79
C GLY A 493 19.79 -14.38 -1.81
N LYS A 494 21.04 -14.44 -2.28
CA LYS A 494 21.87 -15.66 -2.25
C LYS A 494 22.66 -15.69 -0.94
N PRO A 495 22.74 -16.85 -0.25
CA PRO A 495 23.53 -17.00 0.96
C PRO A 495 25.02 -16.70 0.71
N LEU A 496 25.63 -15.96 1.63
CA LEU A 496 27.08 -15.71 1.63
C LEU A 496 27.76 -16.59 2.69
N ALA A 497 28.80 -17.33 2.27
CA ALA A 497 29.49 -18.31 3.13
C ALA A 497 30.41 -17.65 4.19
N SER A 498 30.86 -16.41 3.99
CA SER A 498 31.79 -15.70 4.88
C SER A 498 31.23 -14.36 5.36
N ALA A 499 31.72 -13.90 6.50
CA ALA A 499 31.36 -12.63 7.13
C ALA A 499 31.72 -11.41 6.27
N ASP A 500 32.73 -11.55 5.42
CA ASP A 500 33.32 -10.46 4.62
C ASP A 500 32.63 -10.26 3.27
N GLY A 501 31.50 -10.92 3.05
CA GLY A 501 30.71 -10.79 1.82
C GLY A 501 31.39 -11.37 0.58
N LYS A 502 32.44 -12.16 0.73
CA LYS A 502 33.08 -12.90 -0.37
C LYS A 502 32.46 -14.29 -0.50
N PRO A 503 32.22 -14.76 -1.74
CA PRO A 503 31.66 -16.09 -2.00
C PRO A 503 32.54 -17.22 -1.48
#